data_43f710de407ed584e6ec3555a4dacbbc
#
_entry.id   43f710de407ed584e6ec3555a4dacbbc
#
_cell.length_a   1.000
_cell.length_b   1.000
_cell.length_c   1.000
_cell.angle_alpha   90.00
_cell.angle_beta   90.00
_cell.angle_gamma   90.00
#
_symmetry.space_group_name_H-M   'P 1'
#
loop_
_entity.id
_entity.type
_entity.pdbx_description
1 polymer ?
#
loop_
_entity_poly.entity_id
_entity_poly.type
_entity_poly.pdbx_seq_one_letter_code
_entity_poly.pdbx_strand_id
1 'polypeptide(L)'
;LETTGIQMFFNGPESFTPDDRYLLGPTPEVENFYVAAGFNSTGIQSSGGAGKVLAEWIVNKHPPMDLWDVDIRRMLPFQGNAKYLHDRTVEGLGLLYAMHWPFRQFASARMARTSPLHDRLIAKGACFGEAGGWERANWFAPEEVTPAYEYSYKRQNWFEHSAREHMAIREGV
;
A
#
# COMPACT_ATOMS: atom_id res chain seq x y z
N LEU A 1 -0.18 33.02 -18.94
CA LEU A 1 -0.10 32.80 -17.49
C LEU A 1 1.04 33.63 -16.84
N GLU A 2 2.18 33.80 -17.52
CA GLU A 2 3.35 34.53 -17.00
C GLU A 2 3.06 35.98 -16.63
N THR A 3 2.07 36.59 -17.25
CA THR A 3 1.67 37.99 -17.01
C THR A 3 0.48 38.11 -16.05
N THR A 4 -0.08 37.00 -15.57
CA THR A 4 -1.22 37.01 -14.66
C THR A 4 -0.77 37.32 -13.24
N GLY A 5 -1.38 38.34 -12.62
CA GLY A 5 -1.09 38.68 -11.23
C GLY A 5 -1.55 37.59 -10.26
N ILE A 6 -0.83 37.44 -9.15
CA ILE A 6 -1.20 36.52 -8.06
C ILE A 6 -2.05 37.28 -7.06
N GLN A 7 -3.31 36.87 -6.89
CA GLN A 7 -4.20 37.47 -5.91
C GLN A 7 -3.87 37.01 -4.48
N MET A 8 -3.53 35.70 -4.35
CA MET A 8 -3.16 35.09 -3.07
C MET A 8 -2.19 33.95 -3.32
N PHE A 9 -1.13 33.90 -2.53
CA PHE A 9 -0.19 32.78 -2.52
C PHE A 9 -0.14 32.22 -1.09
N PHE A 10 -0.44 30.95 -0.93
CA PHE A 10 -0.40 30.30 0.37
C PHE A 10 0.25 28.92 0.27
N ASN A 11 0.80 28.46 1.38
CA ASN A 11 1.34 27.12 1.55
C ASN A 11 0.83 26.54 2.87
N GLY A 12 0.52 25.27 2.89
CA GLY A 12 0.05 24.54 4.06
C GLY A 12 0.66 23.15 4.13
N PRO A 13 0.97 22.64 5.34
CA PRO A 13 1.43 21.28 5.51
C PRO A 13 0.31 20.29 5.18
N GLU A 14 0.70 19.16 4.60
CA GLU A 14 -0.19 18.05 4.31
C GLU A 14 0.35 16.75 4.90
N SER A 15 -0.53 15.80 5.23
CA SER A 15 -0.15 14.55 5.87
C SER A 15 -0.24 13.37 4.91
N PHE A 16 0.85 12.60 4.84
CA PHE A 16 0.97 11.40 4.04
C PHE A 16 1.28 10.19 4.92
N THR A 17 0.79 9.04 4.49
CA THR A 17 1.06 7.74 5.10
C THR A 17 2.05 6.93 4.25
N PRO A 18 2.75 5.96 4.81
CA PRO A 18 3.74 5.18 4.06
C PRO A 18 3.15 4.16 3.08
N ASP A 19 1.84 4.01 3.04
CA ASP A 19 1.10 3.07 2.18
C ASP A 19 0.03 3.74 1.32
N ASP A 20 0.02 5.07 1.26
CA ASP A 20 -0.92 5.89 0.49
C ASP A 20 -2.40 5.71 0.87
N ARG A 21 -2.69 5.14 2.04
CA ARG A 21 -4.03 4.93 2.56
C ARG A 21 -4.22 5.69 3.85
N TYR A 22 -5.31 6.44 3.99
CA TYR A 22 -5.56 7.22 5.21
C TYR A 22 -5.75 6.31 6.44
N LEU A 23 -5.67 6.89 7.62
CA LEU A 23 -5.82 6.21 8.90
C LEU A 23 -7.21 6.47 9.46
N LEU A 24 -7.97 5.41 9.72
CA LEU A 24 -9.32 5.49 10.25
C LEU A 24 -9.53 4.45 11.36
N GLY A 25 -10.28 4.82 12.41
CA GLY A 25 -10.71 3.88 13.44
C GLY A 25 -10.04 4.06 14.80
N PRO A 26 -10.29 3.13 15.74
CA PRO A 26 -9.74 3.17 17.09
C PRO A 26 -8.26 2.84 17.11
N THR A 27 -7.48 3.60 17.88
CA THR A 27 -6.07 3.27 18.12
C THR A 27 -5.96 2.05 19.03
N PRO A 28 -4.97 1.15 18.80
CA PRO A 28 -4.78 0.00 19.67
C PRO A 28 -4.21 0.35 21.04
N GLU A 29 -3.52 1.51 21.17
CA GLU A 29 -2.80 1.91 22.37
C GLU A 29 -3.65 2.70 23.37
N VAL A 30 -4.72 3.37 22.91
CA VAL A 30 -5.53 4.26 23.75
C VAL A 30 -7.01 3.95 23.58
N GLU A 31 -7.63 3.49 24.65
CA GLU A 31 -9.06 3.17 24.65
C GLU A 31 -9.92 4.41 24.37
N ASN A 32 -10.96 4.22 23.55
CA ASN A 32 -11.90 5.27 23.12
C ASN A 32 -11.26 6.44 22.35
N PHE A 33 -10.04 6.28 21.86
CA PHE A 33 -9.42 7.25 20.99
C PHE A 33 -9.53 6.81 19.52
N TYR A 34 -10.21 7.62 18.73
CA TYR A 34 -10.46 7.35 17.30
C TYR A 34 -9.71 8.36 16.44
N VAL A 35 -9.21 7.89 15.31
CA VAL A 35 -8.41 8.66 14.37
C VAL A 35 -9.08 8.72 13.00
N ALA A 36 -9.02 9.88 12.37
CA ALA A 36 -9.26 10.12 10.95
C ALA A 36 -8.18 11.09 10.45
N ALA A 37 -7.11 10.56 9.85
CA ALA A 37 -5.92 11.35 9.51
C ALA A 37 -5.15 10.76 8.32
N GLY A 38 -4.15 11.51 7.83
CA GLY A 38 -3.26 11.02 6.79
C GLY A 38 -3.97 10.82 5.45
N PHE A 39 -4.81 11.75 5.03
CA PHE A 39 -5.67 11.56 3.87
C PHE A 39 -4.96 11.66 2.52
N ASN A 40 -3.64 11.86 2.48
CA ASN A 40 -2.85 11.80 1.24
C ASN A 40 -3.48 12.61 0.09
N SER A 41 -3.75 13.90 0.29
CA SER A 41 -4.42 14.81 -0.67
C SER A 41 -5.86 14.44 -1.07
N THR A 42 -6.44 13.38 -0.51
CA THR A 42 -7.79 12.92 -0.87
C THR A 42 -8.86 13.28 0.20
N GLY A 43 -8.50 14.16 1.15
CA GLY A 43 -9.34 14.48 2.30
C GLY A 43 -10.73 15.03 1.93
N ILE A 44 -10.81 15.96 0.99
CA ILE A 44 -12.08 16.58 0.58
C ILE A 44 -13.05 15.52 0.03
N GLN A 45 -12.57 14.68 -0.89
CA GLN A 45 -13.43 13.65 -1.50
C GLN A 45 -13.78 12.51 -0.54
N SER A 46 -12.91 12.22 0.44
CA SER A 46 -13.08 11.09 1.36
C SER A 46 -13.81 11.45 2.64
N SER A 47 -13.88 12.74 3.01
CA SER A 47 -14.36 13.21 4.31
C SER A 47 -15.78 12.77 4.67
N GLY A 48 -16.70 12.82 3.71
CA GLY A 48 -18.09 12.41 3.92
C GLY A 48 -18.23 10.93 4.25
N GLY A 49 -17.55 10.07 3.47
CA GLY A 49 -17.52 8.62 3.69
C GLY A 49 -16.81 8.25 4.98
N ALA A 50 -15.62 8.79 5.20
CA ALA A 50 -14.83 8.54 6.40
C ALA A 50 -15.58 9.00 7.68
N GLY A 51 -16.20 10.17 7.64
CA GLY A 51 -16.99 10.68 8.76
C GLY A 51 -18.18 9.80 9.08
N LYS A 52 -18.94 9.36 8.07
CA LYS A 52 -20.08 8.46 8.26
C LYS A 52 -19.66 7.14 8.90
N VAL A 53 -18.71 6.44 8.29
CA VAL A 53 -18.30 5.11 8.79
C VAL A 53 -17.66 5.20 10.17
N LEU A 54 -16.89 6.26 10.46
CA LEU A 54 -16.31 6.47 11.78
C LEU A 54 -17.36 6.73 12.84
N ALA A 55 -18.39 7.53 12.54
CA ALA A 55 -19.50 7.79 13.46
C ALA A 55 -20.25 6.47 13.77
N GLU A 56 -20.57 5.67 12.78
CA GLU A 56 -21.22 4.37 12.96
C GLU A 56 -20.31 3.42 13.77
N TRP A 57 -19.01 3.42 13.53
CA TRP A 57 -18.04 2.60 14.28
C TRP A 57 -17.97 3.00 15.76
N ILE A 58 -17.95 4.30 16.04
CA ILE A 58 -17.97 4.81 17.43
C ILE A 58 -19.21 4.33 18.18
N VAL A 59 -20.39 4.46 17.56
CA VAL A 59 -21.67 4.09 18.17
C VAL A 59 -21.78 2.57 18.35
N ASN A 60 -21.49 1.81 17.32
CA ASN A 60 -21.70 0.36 17.30
C ASN A 60 -20.53 -0.44 17.85
N LYS A 61 -19.38 0.19 18.11
CA LYS A 61 -18.11 -0.44 18.58
C LYS A 61 -17.48 -1.42 17.58
N HIS A 62 -17.97 -1.47 16.37
CA HIS A 62 -17.41 -2.24 15.26
C HIS A 62 -17.59 -1.49 13.94
N PRO A 63 -16.72 -1.72 12.94
CA PRO A 63 -16.86 -1.06 11.65
C PRO A 63 -18.13 -1.55 10.93
N PRO A 64 -18.82 -0.67 10.16
CA PRO A 64 -20.05 -1.03 9.45
C PRO A 64 -19.81 -1.90 8.20
N MET A 65 -18.57 -2.00 7.75
CA MET A 65 -18.12 -2.75 6.58
C MET A 65 -16.65 -3.14 6.74
N ASP A 66 -16.10 -3.86 5.77
CA ASP A 66 -14.66 -4.11 5.72
C ASP A 66 -13.90 -2.80 5.42
N LEU A 67 -13.11 -2.35 6.40
CA LEU A 67 -12.27 -1.16 6.37
C LEU A 67 -10.79 -1.49 6.53
N TRP A 68 -10.38 -2.76 6.32
CA TRP A 68 -9.01 -3.20 6.55
C TRP A 68 -7.96 -2.30 5.90
N ASP A 69 -8.19 -1.87 4.68
CA ASP A 69 -7.27 -1.03 3.91
C ASP A 69 -6.99 0.33 4.55
N VAL A 70 -7.90 0.85 5.37
CA VAL A 70 -7.78 2.17 6.02
C VAL A 70 -7.78 2.09 7.55
N ASP A 71 -8.00 0.91 8.13
CA ASP A 71 -7.97 0.70 9.57
C ASP A 71 -6.57 1.02 10.12
N ILE A 72 -6.51 1.93 11.11
CA ILE A 72 -5.24 2.34 11.72
C ILE A 72 -4.47 1.14 12.31
N ARG A 73 -5.17 0.08 12.73
CA ARG A 73 -4.56 -1.13 13.31
C ARG A 73 -3.71 -1.94 12.31
N ARG A 74 -3.78 -1.61 11.00
CA ARG A 74 -2.87 -2.19 10.01
C ARG A 74 -1.43 -1.68 10.15
N MET A 75 -1.26 -0.54 10.82
CA MET A 75 0.06 0.06 11.03
C MET A 75 0.86 -0.70 12.07
N LEU A 76 2.14 -0.87 11.82
CA LEU A 76 3.07 -1.60 12.67
C LEU A 76 4.21 -0.67 13.16
N PRO A 77 4.79 -0.92 14.34
CA PRO A 77 5.79 -0.03 14.92
C PRO A 77 7.00 0.29 14.02
N PHE A 78 7.45 -0.66 13.18
CA PHE A 78 8.58 -0.43 12.27
C PHE A 78 8.31 0.67 11.24
N GLN A 79 7.04 0.89 10.88
CA GLN A 79 6.63 1.91 9.92
C GLN A 79 6.80 3.34 10.47
N GLY A 80 6.99 3.49 11.78
CA GLY A 80 7.37 4.74 12.42
C GLY A 80 8.85 5.12 12.25
N ASN A 81 9.67 4.28 11.63
CA ASN A 81 11.07 4.62 11.35
C ASN A 81 11.17 5.80 10.38
N ALA A 82 11.95 6.82 10.74
CA ALA A 82 12.04 8.07 9.98
C ALA A 82 12.48 7.85 8.51
N LYS A 83 13.44 6.95 8.28
CA LYS A 83 13.90 6.64 6.92
C LYS A 83 12.82 5.92 6.11
N TYR A 84 12.14 4.96 6.72
CA TYR A 84 11.03 4.24 6.08
C TYR A 84 9.90 5.21 5.68
N LEU A 85 9.48 6.06 6.62
CA LEU A 85 8.46 7.09 6.37
C LEU A 85 8.87 8.04 5.24
N HIS A 86 10.09 8.57 5.31
CA HIS A 86 10.60 9.47 4.27
C HIS A 86 10.57 8.82 2.88
N ASP A 87 11.19 7.65 2.74
CA ASP A 87 11.33 6.99 1.44
C ASP A 87 9.96 6.61 0.86
N ARG A 88 9.05 6.10 1.69
CA ARG A 88 7.70 5.70 1.28
C ARG A 88 6.79 6.87 0.95
N THR A 89 6.81 7.93 1.76
CA THR A 89 5.97 9.11 1.48
C THR A 89 6.44 9.88 0.25
N VAL A 90 7.75 9.91 -0.02
CA VAL A 90 8.28 10.51 -1.26
C VAL A 90 7.83 9.71 -2.48
N GLU A 91 7.92 8.39 -2.45
CA GLU A 91 7.43 7.53 -3.55
C GLU A 91 5.92 7.65 -3.70
N GLY A 92 5.16 7.53 -2.59
CA GLY A 92 3.71 7.60 -2.58
C GLY A 92 3.17 8.92 -3.12
N LEU A 93 3.74 10.06 -2.71
CA LEU A 93 3.36 11.36 -3.24
C LEU A 93 3.52 11.42 -4.77
N GLY A 94 4.61 10.90 -5.30
CA GLY A 94 4.81 10.81 -6.75
C GLY A 94 3.78 9.91 -7.44
N LEU A 95 3.39 8.83 -6.80
CA LEU A 95 2.43 7.87 -7.31
C LEU A 95 1.00 8.38 -7.29
N LEU A 96 0.62 9.18 -6.30
CA LEU A 96 -0.74 9.69 -6.15
C LEU A 96 -1.25 10.42 -7.41
N TYR A 97 -0.37 11.11 -8.11
CA TYR A 97 -0.69 11.86 -9.34
C TYR A 97 -0.20 11.19 -10.63
N ALA A 98 0.45 10.07 -10.53
CA ALA A 98 0.95 9.34 -11.70
C ALA A 98 -0.12 8.39 -12.26
N MET A 99 -0.03 8.10 -13.56
CA MET A 99 -0.76 6.98 -14.15
C MET A 99 -0.05 5.68 -13.76
N HIS A 100 -0.71 4.90 -12.92
CA HIS A 100 -0.13 3.65 -12.43
C HIS A 100 -0.30 2.51 -13.43
N TRP A 101 0.73 1.68 -13.52
CA TRP A 101 0.58 0.34 -14.03
C TRP A 101 -0.26 -0.51 -13.08
N PRO A 102 -1.14 -1.39 -13.58
CA PRO A 102 -1.84 -2.35 -12.75
C PRO A 102 -0.85 -3.17 -11.90
N PHE A 103 -1.22 -3.44 -10.64
CA PHE A 103 -0.43 -4.24 -9.70
C PHE A 103 0.96 -3.70 -9.37
N ARG A 104 1.21 -2.42 -9.62
CA ARG A 104 2.49 -1.81 -9.30
C ARG A 104 2.84 -1.99 -7.83
N GLN A 105 4.09 -2.40 -7.59
CA GLN A 105 4.65 -2.54 -6.25
C GLN A 105 5.46 -1.30 -5.87
N PHE A 106 5.55 -1.00 -4.58
CA PHE A 106 6.50 -0.01 -4.09
C PHE A 106 7.93 -0.46 -4.37
N ALA A 107 8.77 0.48 -4.80
CA ALA A 107 10.19 0.24 -5.06
C ALA A 107 11.08 0.64 -3.88
N SER A 108 10.67 1.64 -3.08
CA SER A 108 11.40 2.12 -1.91
C SER A 108 11.15 1.27 -0.67
N ALA A 109 12.04 1.41 0.31
CA ALA A 109 11.95 0.79 1.64
C ALA A 109 11.57 -0.71 1.60
N ARG A 110 12.13 -1.44 0.62
CA ARG A 110 11.99 -2.88 0.48
C ARG A 110 12.80 -3.61 1.56
N MET A 111 12.55 -4.88 1.75
CA MET A 111 13.22 -5.74 2.73
C MET A 111 13.01 -5.31 4.19
N ALA A 112 11.96 -4.57 4.49
CA ALA A 112 11.64 -4.16 5.85
C ALA A 112 11.31 -5.37 6.75
N ARG A 113 10.65 -6.37 6.18
CA ARG A 113 10.34 -7.64 6.85
C ARG A 113 10.49 -8.81 5.88
N THR A 114 11.18 -9.84 6.30
CA THR A 114 11.36 -11.06 5.51
C THR A 114 10.98 -12.30 6.33
N SER A 115 10.42 -13.30 5.66
CA SER A 115 10.16 -14.59 6.29
C SER A 115 11.45 -15.41 6.44
N PRO A 116 11.50 -16.41 7.34
CA PRO A 116 12.63 -17.34 7.41
C PRO A 116 12.89 -18.14 6.13
N LEU A 117 11.94 -18.15 5.20
CA LEU A 117 12.03 -18.83 3.92
C LEU A 117 12.52 -17.92 2.77
N HIS A 118 12.74 -16.62 3.04
CA HIS A 118 13.01 -15.62 2.02
C HIS A 118 14.15 -16.03 1.06
N ASP A 119 15.31 -16.42 1.60
CA ASP A 119 16.46 -16.79 0.78
C ASP A 119 16.21 -18.06 -0.05
N ARG A 120 15.44 -19.00 0.50
CA ARG A 120 15.03 -20.20 -0.23
C ARG A 120 14.07 -19.87 -1.38
N LEU A 121 13.19 -18.90 -1.19
CA LEU A 121 12.27 -18.43 -2.22
C LEU A 121 13.03 -17.68 -3.32
N ILE A 122 14.01 -16.84 -2.96
CA ILE A 122 14.94 -16.22 -3.94
C ILE A 122 15.59 -17.30 -4.80
N ALA A 123 16.16 -18.33 -4.17
CA ALA A 123 16.83 -19.42 -4.89
C ALA A 123 15.88 -20.22 -5.81
N LYS A 124 14.57 -20.10 -5.62
CA LYS A 124 13.52 -20.69 -6.46
C LYS A 124 12.99 -19.72 -7.54
N GLY A 125 13.62 -18.58 -7.72
CA GLY A 125 13.19 -17.60 -8.72
C GLY A 125 11.98 -16.74 -8.29
N ALA A 126 11.73 -16.58 -6.99
CA ALA A 126 10.61 -15.77 -6.53
C ALA A 126 10.77 -14.30 -6.93
N CYS A 127 9.72 -13.73 -7.51
CA CYS A 127 9.56 -12.29 -7.68
C CYS A 127 8.70 -11.77 -6.52
N PHE A 128 9.27 -10.85 -5.74
CA PHE A 128 8.65 -10.37 -4.52
C PHE A 128 7.84 -9.09 -4.73
N GLY A 129 6.68 -9.04 -4.06
CA GLY A 129 5.94 -7.81 -3.76
C GLY A 129 5.94 -7.56 -2.26
N GLU A 130 5.45 -6.39 -1.88
CA GLU A 130 5.38 -5.99 -0.48
C GLU A 130 3.93 -5.88 -0.02
N ALA A 131 3.64 -6.36 1.19
CA ALA A 131 2.38 -6.16 1.87
C ALA A 131 2.60 -6.02 3.39
N GLY A 132 2.25 -4.85 3.95
CA GLY A 132 2.46 -4.55 5.38
C GLY A 132 3.92 -4.66 5.81
N GLY A 133 4.85 -4.30 4.93
CA GLY A 133 6.30 -4.40 5.12
C GLY A 133 6.89 -5.79 4.84
N TRP A 134 6.07 -6.82 4.67
CA TRP A 134 6.53 -8.17 4.37
C TRP A 134 6.85 -8.34 2.89
N GLU A 135 8.04 -8.85 2.60
CA GLU A 135 8.38 -9.38 1.27
C GLU A 135 7.62 -10.69 1.05
N ARG A 136 6.76 -10.72 0.05
CA ARG A 136 5.95 -11.87 -0.32
C ARG A 136 6.26 -12.30 -1.73
N ALA A 137 6.54 -13.59 -1.93
CA ALA A 137 6.64 -14.16 -3.26
C ALA A 137 5.27 -14.08 -3.95
N ASN A 138 5.19 -13.32 -5.02
CA ASN A 138 3.94 -13.16 -5.78
C ASN A 138 3.86 -14.11 -6.97
N TRP A 139 5.00 -14.45 -7.56
CA TRP A 139 5.11 -15.43 -8.63
C TRP A 139 6.56 -15.95 -8.71
N PHE A 140 6.78 -17.05 -9.43
CA PHE A 140 8.09 -17.65 -9.60
C PHE A 140 8.49 -17.64 -11.07
N ALA A 141 9.67 -17.08 -11.34
CA ALA A 141 10.28 -17.09 -12.65
C ALA A 141 11.00 -18.43 -12.90
N PRO A 142 10.83 -19.08 -14.06
CA PRO A 142 11.70 -20.18 -14.45
C PRO A 142 13.14 -19.71 -14.66
N GLU A 143 14.07 -20.66 -14.77
CA GLU A 143 15.52 -20.41 -14.73
C GLU A 143 16.00 -19.42 -15.80
N GLU A 144 15.32 -19.36 -16.94
CA GLU A 144 15.69 -18.48 -18.06
C GLU A 144 15.03 -17.10 -17.99
N VAL A 145 14.19 -16.85 -16.97
CA VAL A 145 13.42 -15.60 -16.83
C VAL A 145 13.89 -14.83 -15.59
N THR A 146 14.14 -13.54 -15.77
CA THR A 146 14.46 -12.67 -14.63
C THR A 146 13.21 -12.47 -13.75
N PRO A 147 13.31 -12.71 -12.42
CA PRO A 147 12.19 -12.48 -11.49
C PRO A 147 11.96 -10.99 -11.23
N ALA A 148 11.39 -10.30 -12.21
CA ALA A 148 11.11 -8.88 -12.16
C ALA A 148 9.72 -8.57 -12.71
N TYR A 149 9.14 -7.45 -12.27
CA TYR A 149 7.87 -6.97 -12.82
C TYR A 149 8.11 -6.21 -14.11
N GLU A 150 7.46 -6.66 -15.18
CA GLU A 150 7.30 -5.91 -16.42
C GLU A 150 5.83 -5.52 -16.54
N TYR A 151 5.54 -4.26 -16.21
CA TYR A 151 4.17 -3.80 -16.12
C TYR A 151 3.56 -3.52 -17.50
N SER A 152 2.28 -3.87 -17.64
CA SER A 152 1.51 -3.67 -18.87
C SER A 152 0.04 -3.39 -18.54
N TYR A 153 -0.66 -2.64 -19.38
CA TYR A 153 -2.12 -2.53 -19.33
C TYR A 153 -2.84 -3.75 -19.95
N LYS A 154 -2.07 -4.64 -20.57
CA LYS A 154 -2.51 -5.96 -21.04
C LYS A 154 -2.19 -7.03 -19.99
N ARG A 155 -1.98 -8.28 -20.41
CA ARG A 155 -1.47 -9.33 -19.54
C ARG A 155 -0.06 -8.97 -19.07
N GLN A 156 0.17 -9.19 -17.80
CA GLN A 156 1.46 -8.97 -17.17
C GLN A 156 2.43 -10.11 -17.51
N ASN A 157 3.74 -9.87 -17.41
CA ASN A 157 4.77 -10.89 -17.72
C ASN A 157 4.68 -12.16 -16.86
N TRP A 158 4.11 -12.08 -15.67
CA TRP A 158 3.92 -13.24 -14.78
C TRP A 158 2.67 -14.07 -15.06
N PHE A 159 1.76 -13.61 -15.92
CA PHE A 159 0.44 -14.24 -16.10
C PHE A 159 0.52 -15.74 -16.44
N GLU A 160 1.36 -16.11 -17.41
CA GLU A 160 1.50 -17.50 -17.85
C GLU A 160 2.22 -18.36 -16.78
N HIS A 161 3.12 -17.77 -16.01
CA HIS A 161 3.79 -18.46 -14.91
C HIS A 161 2.83 -18.77 -13.76
N SER A 162 2.08 -17.77 -13.31
CA SER A 162 1.05 -17.96 -12.29
C SER A 162 -0.06 -18.92 -12.75
N ALA A 163 -0.44 -18.90 -14.03
CA ALA A 163 -1.41 -19.83 -14.56
C ALA A 163 -0.93 -21.29 -14.45
N ARG A 164 0.35 -21.56 -14.72
CA ARG A 164 0.94 -22.90 -14.54
C ARG A 164 0.94 -23.35 -13.07
N GLU A 165 1.26 -22.44 -12.14
CA GLU A 165 1.22 -22.72 -10.71
C GLU A 165 -0.20 -23.09 -10.26
N HIS A 166 -1.21 -22.34 -10.70
CA HIS A 166 -2.61 -22.64 -10.42
C HIS A 166 -3.05 -24.01 -10.96
N MET A 167 -2.64 -24.33 -12.20
CA MET A 167 -2.97 -25.64 -12.80
C MET A 167 -2.26 -26.78 -12.06
N ALA A 168 -0.99 -26.61 -11.71
CA ALA A 168 -0.26 -27.62 -10.95
C ALA A 168 -0.91 -27.96 -9.61
N ILE A 169 -1.42 -26.94 -8.88
CA ILE A 169 -2.17 -27.15 -7.64
C ILE A 169 -3.49 -27.90 -7.89
N ARG A 170 -4.18 -27.57 -8.97
CA ARG A 170 -5.48 -28.21 -9.29
C ARG A 170 -5.38 -29.66 -9.75
N GLU A 171 -4.26 -30.01 -10.38
CA GLU A 171 -4.06 -31.31 -11.00
C GLU A 171 -3.16 -32.24 -10.17
N GLY A 172 -2.33 -31.68 -9.30
CA GLY A 172 -1.26 -32.40 -8.61
C GLY A 172 -1.41 -32.56 -7.09
N VAL A 173 -2.49 -32.04 -6.50
CA VAL A 173 -2.74 -32.10 -5.03
C VAL A 173 -4.00 -32.88 -4.73
#